data_9b0dfc7800b75b35e564f52fa6482194
#
_entry.id   9b0dfc7800b75b35e564f52fa6482194
#
_cell.length_a   1.000
_cell.length_b   1.000
_cell.length_c   1.000
_cell.angle_alpha   90.00
_cell.angle_beta   90.00
_cell.angle_gamma   90.00
#
_symmetry.space_group_name_H-M   'P 1'
#
loop_
_entity.id
_entity.type
_entity.pdbx_description
1 polymer ?
#
loop_
_entity_poly.entity_id
_entity_poly.type
_entity_poly.pdbx_seq_one_letter_code
_entity_poly.pdbx_strand_id
1 'polypeptide(L)'
;MEFYRTMVRIRTFEEKAAECFTKGMLAGNIHLSIGQEAAEAGAFAAIGPQDYFTSTHRGHGHAIARGADPKLAMAELFGKKTGYCKGKGGSMHIADMEKMNHLGANGIVGGGQPISAGSALASKILGDGAVTVGCFGDGATNEGSFHESLNMAAAWQLPLVWFIENNCYGVSTEIHRVTNTPHLASRAEAYGVPYAIVDGTNPTEVYEAMKKAMEHARSGKGPYLVEATVYRYQGHYCGDPAVYRPKEYMEHALENDGIMKLGKRLLALGATQEELDEITAAADAEMTEAVKFARANELVDEIFSADHL
;
A
#
# COMPACT_ATOMS: atom_id res chain seq x y z
N MET A 1 5.84 -4.92 18.94
CA MET A 1 4.56 -5.69 18.90
C MET A 1 3.56 -5.07 17.93
N GLU A 2 3.34 -3.72 17.90
CA GLU A 2 2.31 -3.12 17.02
C GLU A 2 2.58 -3.35 15.52
N PHE A 3 3.80 -3.10 15.05
CA PHE A 3 4.14 -3.44 13.66
C PHE A 3 3.86 -4.91 13.32
N TYR A 4 4.25 -5.82 14.22
CA TYR A 4 4.02 -7.25 14.00
C TYR A 4 2.53 -7.56 13.85
N ARG A 5 1.69 -7.00 14.73
CA ARG A 5 0.22 -7.13 14.67
C ARG A 5 -0.33 -6.61 13.34
N THR A 6 0.08 -5.42 12.90
CA THR A 6 -0.37 -4.82 11.65
C THR A 6 0.05 -5.66 10.45
N MET A 7 1.32 -6.11 10.41
CA MET A 7 1.84 -6.96 9.33
C MET A 7 1.10 -8.30 9.23
N VAL A 8 0.86 -8.96 10.37
CA VAL A 8 0.12 -10.22 10.41
C VAL A 8 -1.33 -10.02 9.96
N ARG A 9 -1.98 -8.92 10.38
CA ARG A 9 -3.35 -8.59 9.92
C ARG A 9 -3.41 -8.39 8.40
N ILE A 10 -2.45 -7.67 7.83
CA ILE A 10 -2.35 -7.48 6.37
C ILE A 10 -2.17 -8.84 5.67
N ARG A 11 -1.17 -9.63 6.09
CA ARG A 11 -0.89 -10.94 5.52
C ARG A 11 -2.11 -11.85 5.55
N THR A 12 -2.78 -11.94 6.69
CA THR A 12 -3.95 -12.81 6.86
C THR A 12 -5.14 -12.34 6.02
N PHE A 13 -5.35 -11.01 5.89
CA PHE A 13 -6.37 -10.47 4.99
C PHE A 13 -6.12 -10.89 3.54
N GLU A 14 -4.89 -10.71 3.06
CA GLU A 14 -4.49 -11.02 1.70
C GLU A 14 -4.57 -12.52 1.40
N GLU A 15 -4.18 -13.37 2.33
CA GLU A 15 -4.28 -14.83 2.21
C GLU A 15 -5.75 -15.27 2.15
N LYS A 16 -6.66 -14.69 2.96
CA LYS A 16 -8.10 -14.96 2.86
C LYS A 16 -8.70 -14.46 1.55
N ALA A 17 -8.26 -13.31 1.05
CA ALA A 17 -8.69 -12.81 -0.26
C ALA A 17 -8.24 -13.76 -1.39
N ALA A 18 -6.99 -14.24 -1.35
CA ALA A 18 -6.47 -15.24 -2.29
C ALA A 18 -7.25 -16.56 -2.24
N GLU A 19 -7.55 -17.05 -1.03
CA GLU A 19 -8.36 -18.25 -0.82
C GLU A 19 -9.77 -18.08 -1.41
N CYS A 20 -10.42 -16.96 -1.14
CA CYS A 20 -11.75 -16.64 -1.69
C CYS A 20 -11.73 -16.53 -3.21
N PHE A 21 -10.69 -15.93 -3.80
CA PHE A 21 -10.50 -15.87 -5.25
C PHE A 21 -10.36 -17.27 -5.87
N THR A 22 -9.48 -18.10 -5.31
CA THR A 22 -9.26 -19.48 -5.78
C THR A 22 -10.52 -20.34 -5.72
N LYS A 23 -11.41 -20.07 -4.75
CA LYS A 23 -12.72 -20.72 -4.63
C LYS A 23 -13.79 -20.13 -5.54
N GLY A 24 -13.45 -19.15 -6.40
CA GLY A 24 -14.39 -18.51 -7.32
C GLY A 24 -15.43 -17.62 -6.63
N MET A 25 -15.16 -17.15 -5.42
CA MET A 25 -16.07 -16.30 -4.66
C MET A 25 -15.89 -14.81 -4.95
N LEU A 26 -14.75 -14.42 -5.53
CA LEU A 26 -14.45 -13.03 -5.89
C LEU A 26 -14.43 -12.89 -7.40
N ALA A 27 -14.98 -11.79 -7.89
CA ALA A 27 -14.96 -11.43 -9.32
C ALA A 27 -13.81 -10.43 -9.61
N GLY A 28 -13.39 -10.42 -10.87
CA GLY A 28 -12.35 -9.50 -11.33
C GLY A 28 -10.94 -9.92 -10.93
N ASN A 29 -10.00 -8.98 -11.00
CA ASN A 29 -8.60 -9.21 -10.69
C ASN A 29 -8.30 -8.77 -9.26
N ILE A 30 -7.72 -9.68 -8.47
CA ILE A 30 -7.29 -9.41 -7.09
C ILE A 30 -5.77 -9.22 -7.08
N HIS A 31 -5.32 -8.08 -6.57
CA HIS A 31 -3.90 -7.72 -6.49
C HIS A 31 -3.47 -7.71 -5.03
N LEU A 32 -2.64 -8.68 -4.65
CA LEU A 32 -2.22 -8.90 -3.26
C LEU A 32 -0.90 -8.20 -2.97
N SER A 33 -0.77 -7.63 -1.78
CA SER A 33 0.46 -7.01 -1.29
C SER A 33 1.34 -7.95 -0.46
N ILE A 34 1.10 -9.27 -0.52
CA ILE A 34 1.90 -10.26 0.22
C ILE A 34 3.40 -10.10 -0.11
N GLY A 35 4.20 -9.86 0.94
CA GLY A 35 5.63 -9.56 0.89
C GLY A 35 5.96 -8.08 1.07
N GLN A 36 4.95 -7.18 1.15
CA GLN A 36 5.11 -5.73 1.32
C GLN A 36 4.63 -5.23 2.70
N GLU A 37 4.11 -6.11 3.56
CA GLU A 37 3.45 -5.78 4.82
C GLU A 37 4.31 -4.95 5.77
N ALA A 38 5.63 -5.17 5.78
CA ALA A 38 6.54 -4.44 6.65
C ALA A 38 6.68 -2.97 6.21
N ALA A 39 6.74 -2.74 4.89
CA ALA A 39 6.78 -1.41 4.31
C ALA A 39 5.47 -0.66 4.58
N GLU A 40 4.33 -1.31 4.36
CA GLU A 40 3.01 -0.75 4.61
C GLU A 40 2.79 -0.42 6.09
N ALA A 41 3.10 -1.35 7.00
CA ALA A 41 2.95 -1.15 8.44
C ALA A 41 3.87 -0.02 8.96
N GLY A 42 5.12 0.01 8.49
CA GLY A 42 6.07 1.05 8.87
C GLY A 42 5.67 2.43 8.36
N ALA A 43 5.32 2.53 7.08
CA ALA A 43 4.95 3.80 6.45
C ALA A 43 3.69 4.40 7.07
N PHE A 44 2.64 3.61 7.23
CA PHE A 44 1.35 4.10 7.71
C PHE A 44 1.32 4.40 9.20
N ALA A 45 2.23 3.83 10.00
CA ALA A 45 2.41 4.23 11.39
C ALA A 45 2.98 5.66 11.56
N ALA A 46 3.60 6.22 10.52
CA ALA A 46 4.12 7.59 10.52
C ALA A 46 3.10 8.63 10.05
N ILE A 47 1.96 8.21 9.47
CA ILE A 47 0.92 9.09 8.92
C ILE A 47 -0.04 9.51 10.04
N GLY A 48 -0.13 10.81 10.29
CA GLY A 48 -1.04 11.38 11.29
C GLY A 48 -2.53 11.31 10.91
N PRO A 49 -3.44 11.47 11.86
CA PRO A 49 -4.87 11.38 11.61
C PRO A 49 -5.40 12.45 10.63
N GLN A 50 -4.73 13.61 10.55
CA GLN A 50 -5.09 14.71 9.65
C GLN A 50 -4.55 14.54 8.23
N ASP A 51 -3.60 13.62 8.02
CA ASP A 51 -2.89 13.47 6.76
C ASP A 51 -3.70 12.65 5.75
N TYR A 52 -3.48 12.95 4.48
CA TYR A 52 -4.13 12.28 3.36
C TYR A 52 -3.20 11.27 2.70
N PHE A 53 -3.77 10.31 1.98
CA PHE A 53 -2.97 9.44 1.13
C PHE A 53 -3.72 9.00 -0.13
N THR A 54 -2.94 8.70 -1.17
CA THR A 54 -3.38 7.95 -2.34
C THR A 54 -2.74 6.57 -2.34
N SER A 55 -3.44 5.60 -2.91
CA SER A 55 -2.98 4.22 -2.98
C SER A 55 -2.94 3.71 -4.42
N THR A 56 -2.52 2.47 -4.60
CA THR A 56 -2.41 1.78 -5.88
C THR A 56 -3.50 0.71 -6.01
N HIS A 57 -3.51 0.02 -7.15
CA HIS A 57 -4.30 -1.20 -7.39
C HIS A 57 -4.01 -2.33 -6.37
N ARG A 58 -2.93 -2.24 -5.60
CA ARG A 58 -2.46 -3.19 -4.56
C ARG A 58 -2.62 -2.55 -3.17
N GLY A 59 -3.75 -1.92 -2.91
CA GLY A 59 -3.92 -1.02 -1.77
C GLY A 59 -4.56 -1.64 -0.54
N HIS A 60 -4.76 -2.97 -0.47
CA HIS A 60 -5.40 -3.59 0.70
C HIS A 60 -4.57 -3.37 1.97
N GLY A 61 -3.25 -3.61 1.88
CA GLY A 61 -2.35 -3.42 3.01
C GLY A 61 -2.32 -1.98 3.48
N HIS A 62 -2.29 -1.00 2.57
CA HIS A 62 -2.41 0.43 2.91
C HIS A 62 -3.70 0.73 3.69
N ALA A 63 -4.83 0.22 3.20
CA ALA A 63 -6.11 0.44 3.87
C ALA A 63 -6.14 -0.20 5.27
N ILE A 64 -5.69 -1.46 5.41
CA ILE A 64 -5.63 -2.16 6.70
C ILE A 64 -4.65 -1.47 7.66
N ALA A 65 -3.47 -1.07 7.18
CA ALA A 65 -2.49 -0.33 8.00
C ALA A 65 -3.02 1.03 8.44
N ARG A 66 -3.88 1.67 7.63
CA ARG A 66 -4.56 2.94 7.97
C ARG A 66 -5.72 2.76 8.94
N GLY A 67 -6.12 1.53 9.24
CA GLY A 67 -7.20 1.22 10.18
C GLY A 67 -8.53 0.90 9.52
N ALA A 68 -8.54 0.48 8.26
CA ALA A 68 -9.75 -0.02 7.63
C ALA A 68 -10.36 -1.18 8.42
N ASP A 69 -11.69 -1.22 8.48
CA ASP A 69 -12.43 -2.37 8.96
C ASP A 69 -12.34 -3.51 7.93
N PRO A 70 -11.71 -4.65 8.27
CA PRO A 70 -11.57 -5.77 7.34
C PRO A 70 -12.91 -6.33 6.83
N LYS A 71 -13.99 -6.19 7.59
CA LYS A 71 -15.33 -6.59 7.16
C LYS A 71 -15.79 -5.79 5.96
N LEU A 72 -15.62 -4.47 6.01
CA LEU A 72 -16.01 -3.57 4.93
C LEU A 72 -15.07 -3.72 3.73
N ALA A 73 -13.77 -3.89 3.97
CA ALA A 73 -12.79 -4.15 2.92
C ALA A 73 -13.10 -5.47 2.18
N MET A 74 -13.34 -6.55 2.94
CA MET A 74 -13.69 -7.85 2.34
C MET A 74 -15.05 -7.78 1.63
N ALA A 75 -16.03 -7.08 2.17
CA ALA A 75 -17.32 -6.86 1.51
C ALA A 75 -17.16 -6.12 0.18
N GLU A 76 -16.22 -5.18 0.06
CA GLU A 76 -15.90 -4.51 -1.21
C GLU A 76 -15.36 -5.50 -2.25
N LEU A 77 -14.43 -6.39 -1.86
CA LEU A 77 -13.90 -7.42 -2.74
C LEU A 77 -14.99 -8.40 -3.22
N PHE A 78 -15.99 -8.67 -2.36
CA PHE A 78 -17.15 -9.51 -2.70
C PHE A 78 -18.23 -8.78 -3.51
N GLY A 79 -18.02 -7.49 -3.88
CA GLY A 79 -19.01 -6.71 -4.60
C GLY A 79 -20.28 -6.41 -3.79
N LYS A 80 -20.16 -6.22 -2.47
CA LYS A 80 -21.30 -6.04 -1.58
C LYS A 80 -21.58 -4.55 -1.31
N LYS A 81 -22.87 -4.19 -1.19
CA LYS A 81 -23.34 -2.83 -0.89
C LYS A 81 -22.71 -2.24 0.38
N THR A 82 -22.33 -3.10 1.33
CA THR A 82 -21.69 -2.70 2.59
C THR A 82 -20.19 -2.42 2.47
N GLY A 83 -19.57 -2.67 1.32
CA GLY A 83 -18.17 -2.35 1.07
C GLY A 83 -17.91 -0.85 1.05
N TYR A 84 -16.65 -0.46 1.21
CA TYR A 84 -16.22 0.95 1.26
C TYR A 84 -16.66 1.78 0.05
N CYS A 85 -16.63 1.21 -1.14
CA CYS A 85 -17.10 1.82 -2.38
C CYS A 85 -18.44 1.23 -2.84
N LYS A 86 -19.23 0.71 -1.91
CA LYS A 86 -20.55 0.10 -2.17
C LYS A 86 -20.49 -1.08 -3.15
N GLY A 87 -19.37 -1.82 -3.12
CA GLY A 87 -19.14 -2.98 -3.99
C GLY A 87 -18.76 -2.65 -5.44
N LYS A 88 -18.53 -1.38 -5.77
CA LYS A 88 -18.21 -0.93 -7.13
C LYS A 88 -16.71 -0.80 -7.40
N GLY A 89 -15.90 -0.66 -6.37
CA GLY A 89 -14.43 -0.50 -6.46
C GLY A 89 -13.68 -1.82 -6.60
N GLY A 90 -14.16 -2.85 -5.94
CA GLY A 90 -13.48 -4.15 -5.88
C GLY A 90 -12.08 -4.04 -5.24
N SER A 91 -11.17 -4.95 -5.66
CA SER A 91 -9.81 -5.01 -5.11
C SER A 91 -8.99 -3.73 -5.32
N MET A 92 -9.12 -3.11 -6.49
CA MET A 92 -8.21 -2.06 -6.94
C MET A 92 -8.58 -0.64 -6.51
N HIS A 93 -9.78 -0.42 -5.95
CA HIS A 93 -10.32 0.92 -5.76
C HIS A 93 -10.98 1.12 -4.38
N ILE A 94 -10.45 0.47 -3.33
CA ILE A 94 -10.88 0.77 -1.96
C ILE A 94 -10.53 2.23 -1.67
N ALA A 95 -11.50 3.00 -1.15
CA ALA A 95 -11.32 4.39 -0.75
C ALA A 95 -12.31 4.75 0.37
N ASP A 96 -11.88 5.61 1.27
CA ASP A 96 -12.75 6.20 2.31
C ASP A 96 -12.15 7.50 2.81
N MET A 97 -12.75 8.61 2.41
CA MET A 97 -12.31 9.94 2.83
C MET A 97 -12.72 10.28 4.26
N GLU A 98 -13.85 9.75 4.72
CA GLU A 98 -14.42 10.15 6.02
C GLU A 98 -13.65 9.57 7.21
N LYS A 99 -13.17 8.32 7.09
CA LYS A 99 -12.51 7.60 8.19
C LYS A 99 -11.01 7.49 8.04
N MET A 100 -10.53 7.44 6.81
CA MET A 100 -9.12 7.15 6.54
C MET A 100 -8.36 8.31 5.89
N ASN A 101 -9.03 9.36 5.43
CA ASN A 101 -8.47 10.38 4.53
C ASN A 101 -7.81 9.75 3.29
N HIS A 102 -8.42 8.66 2.80
CA HIS A 102 -7.95 7.92 1.64
C HIS A 102 -8.57 8.50 0.37
N LEU A 103 -7.77 9.26 -0.38
CA LEU A 103 -8.18 9.96 -1.60
C LEU A 103 -8.52 9.05 -2.78
N GLY A 104 -8.16 7.78 -2.67
CA GLY A 104 -8.46 6.76 -3.66
C GLY A 104 -7.28 5.86 -3.97
N ALA A 105 -7.60 4.60 -4.29
CA ALA A 105 -6.69 3.65 -4.89
C ALA A 105 -6.81 3.75 -6.42
N ASN A 106 -5.67 3.82 -7.13
CA ASN A 106 -5.67 4.10 -8.56
C ASN A 106 -5.12 2.90 -9.35
N GLY A 107 -5.94 2.39 -10.28
CA GLY A 107 -5.53 1.34 -11.23
C GLY A 107 -4.71 1.87 -12.41
N ILE A 108 -4.76 3.18 -12.68
CA ILE A 108 -3.94 3.81 -13.73
C ILE A 108 -2.56 4.09 -13.19
N VAL A 109 -1.55 3.44 -13.76
CA VAL A 109 -0.15 3.62 -13.37
C VAL A 109 0.25 5.09 -13.59
N GLY A 110 0.83 5.72 -12.59
CA GLY A 110 1.18 7.14 -12.66
C GLY A 110 0.05 8.12 -12.31
N GLY A 111 -1.21 7.68 -12.26
CA GLY A 111 -2.35 8.57 -12.01
C GLY A 111 -2.45 9.09 -10.58
N GLY A 112 -1.88 8.38 -9.61
CA GLY A 112 -1.88 8.80 -8.20
C GLY A 112 -0.99 10.02 -7.90
N GLN A 113 0.09 10.23 -8.64
CA GLN A 113 1.05 11.29 -8.37
C GLN A 113 0.46 12.69 -8.53
N PRO A 114 -0.20 13.05 -9.66
CA PRO A 114 -0.83 14.37 -9.77
C PRO A 114 -1.99 14.57 -8.79
N ILE A 115 -2.73 13.50 -8.43
CA ILE A 115 -3.77 13.57 -7.41
C ILE A 115 -3.15 13.94 -6.06
N SER A 116 -2.06 13.28 -5.68
CA SER A 116 -1.34 13.57 -4.44
C SER A 116 -0.79 15.01 -4.42
N ALA A 117 -0.24 15.47 -5.55
CA ALA A 117 0.25 16.85 -5.68
C ALA A 117 -0.89 17.87 -5.54
N GLY A 118 -2.07 17.59 -6.13
CA GLY A 118 -3.27 18.41 -5.98
C GLY A 118 -3.77 18.48 -4.54
N SER A 119 -3.81 17.36 -3.84
CA SER A 119 -4.17 17.31 -2.42
C SER A 119 -3.20 18.11 -1.55
N ALA A 120 -1.89 17.94 -1.76
CA ALA A 120 -0.87 18.67 -1.03
C ALA A 120 -0.94 20.19 -1.32
N LEU A 121 -1.28 20.58 -2.55
CA LEU A 121 -1.53 21.98 -2.90
C LEU A 121 -2.74 22.52 -2.14
N ALA A 122 -3.82 21.77 -2.07
CA ALA A 122 -5.00 22.16 -1.32
C ALA A 122 -4.66 22.37 0.17
N SER A 123 -3.96 21.44 0.81
CA SER A 123 -3.51 21.57 2.21
C SER A 123 -2.62 22.80 2.41
N LYS A 124 -1.72 23.08 1.46
CA LYS A 124 -0.88 24.29 1.52
C LYS A 124 -1.70 25.58 1.43
N ILE A 125 -2.70 25.64 0.56
CA ILE A 125 -3.58 26.82 0.39
C ILE A 125 -4.45 27.01 1.63
N LEU A 126 -5.01 25.92 2.17
CA LEU A 126 -5.86 25.96 3.37
C LEU A 126 -5.08 26.22 4.65
N GLY A 127 -3.79 25.93 4.68
CA GLY A 127 -2.95 26.06 5.87
C GLY A 127 -3.34 25.11 6.99
N ASP A 128 -3.92 23.94 6.66
CA ASP A 128 -4.44 22.95 7.62
C ASP A 128 -3.35 22.09 8.29
N GLY A 129 -2.10 22.21 7.82
CA GLY A 129 -0.94 21.46 8.34
C GLY A 129 -0.91 19.99 7.96
N ALA A 130 -1.82 19.53 7.10
CA ALA A 130 -1.81 18.16 6.62
C ALA A 130 -0.70 17.92 5.58
N VAL A 131 -0.19 16.68 5.56
CA VAL A 131 0.73 16.17 4.55
C VAL A 131 0.01 15.13 3.73
N THR A 132 0.23 15.11 2.42
CA THR A 132 -0.28 14.03 1.58
C THR A 132 0.82 12.99 1.35
N VAL A 133 0.48 11.70 1.48
CA VAL A 133 1.37 10.58 1.12
C VAL A 133 0.86 9.96 -0.17
N GLY A 134 1.68 9.99 -1.23
CA GLY A 134 1.38 9.33 -2.50
C GLY A 134 2.11 8.00 -2.58
N CYS A 135 1.37 6.87 -2.51
CA CYS A 135 1.95 5.53 -2.64
C CYS A 135 1.92 5.07 -4.09
N PHE A 136 3.02 4.47 -4.56
CA PHE A 136 3.08 3.88 -5.89
C PHE A 136 4.24 2.86 -6.02
N GLY A 137 4.15 2.01 -7.03
CA GLY A 137 5.18 1.00 -7.31
C GLY A 137 6.29 1.53 -8.22
N ASP A 138 7.33 0.72 -8.39
CA ASP A 138 8.49 0.98 -9.22
C ASP A 138 8.14 1.34 -10.68
N GLY A 139 7.20 0.65 -11.29
CA GLY A 139 6.77 0.90 -12.66
C GLY A 139 6.26 2.34 -12.89
N ALA A 140 5.60 2.92 -11.90
CA ALA A 140 5.04 4.28 -11.99
C ALA A 140 6.12 5.37 -12.06
N THR A 141 7.34 5.09 -11.68
CA THR A 141 8.45 6.05 -11.77
C THR A 141 8.91 6.32 -13.20
N ASN A 142 8.47 5.50 -14.16
CA ASN A 142 8.77 5.67 -15.59
C ASN A 142 7.65 6.40 -16.35
N GLU A 143 6.55 6.75 -15.67
CA GLU A 143 5.48 7.57 -16.24
C GLU A 143 5.86 9.06 -16.24
N GLY A 144 5.46 9.79 -17.28
CA GLY A 144 5.69 11.24 -17.37
C GLY A 144 5.10 11.99 -16.19
N SER A 145 3.92 11.58 -15.73
CA SER A 145 3.21 12.16 -14.57
C SER A 145 4.01 12.15 -13.27
N PHE A 146 4.89 11.15 -13.06
CA PHE A 146 5.82 11.15 -11.93
C PHE A 146 6.75 12.36 -11.99
N HIS A 147 7.41 12.57 -13.12
CA HIS A 147 8.38 13.67 -13.33
C HIS A 147 7.72 15.04 -13.25
N GLU A 148 6.57 15.20 -13.89
CA GLU A 148 5.79 16.44 -13.89
C GLU A 148 5.32 16.81 -12.49
N SER A 149 4.74 15.84 -11.76
CA SER A 149 4.26 16.05 -10.38
C SER A 149 5.41 16.33 -9.42
N LEU A 150 6.55 15.66 -9.58
CA LEU A 150 7.74 15.86 -8.74
C LEU A 150 8.30 17.28 -8.94
N ASN A 151 8.38 17.74 -10.19
CA ASN A 151 8.79 19.12 -10.51
C ASN A 151 7.83 20.15 -9.90
N MET A 152 6.52 19.96 -10.07
CA MET A 152 5.52 20.86 -9.49
C MET A 152 5.61 20.92 -7.97
N ALA A 153 5.68 19.75 -7.33
CA ALA A 153 5.75 19.67 -5.88
C ALA A 153 7.01 20.34 -5.32
N ALA A 154 8.15 20.16 -5.98
CA ALA A 154 9.41 20.82 -5.63
C ALA A 154 9.34 22.34 -5.80
N ALA A 155 8.91 22.79 -6.99
CA ALA A 155 8.83 24.23 -7.31
C ALA A 155 7.87 24.98 -6.37
N TRP A 156 6.80 24.35 -5.96
CA TRP A 156 5.79 24.95 -5.08
C TRP A 156 5.97 24.55 -3.61
N GLN A 157 7.01 23.80 -3.26
CA GLN A 157 7.29 23.35 -1.89
C GLN A 157 6.04 22.75 -1.22
N LEU A 158 5.42 21.76 -1.90
CA LEU A 158 4.19 21.15 -1.42
C LEU A 158 4.45 20.22 -0.22
N PRO A 159 3.55 20.15 0.76
CA PRO A 159 3.62 19.19 1.88
C PRO A 159 3.28 17.78 1.41
N LEU A 160 4.20 17.15 0.70
CA LEU A 160 4.00 15.89 -0.01
C LEU A 160 5.14 14.91 0.28
N VAL A 161 4.79 13.67 0.62
CA VAL A 161 5.73 12.56 0.70
C VAL A 161 5.33 11.53 -0.34
N TRP A 162 6.26 11.16 -1.22
CA TRP A 162 6.08 10.02 -2.09
C TRP A 162 6.73 8.78 -1.50
N PHE A 163 5.95 7.71 -1.43
CA PHE A 163 6.34 6.40 -0.94
C PHE A 163 6.34 5.39 -2.08
N ILE A 164 7.54 4.92 -2.45
CA ILE A 164 7.75 3.94 -3.52
C ILE A 164 7.90 2.55 -2.91
N GLU A 165 6.99 1.65 -3.24
CA GLU A 165 7.13 0.22 -2.97
C GLU A 165 7.81 -0.45 -4.16
N ASN A 166 9.15 -0.48 -4.11
CA ASN A 166 9.96 -1.06 -5.18
C ASN A 166 10.03 -2.58 -5.01
N ASN A 167 9.12 -3.31 -5.69
CA ASN A 167 9.12 -4.76 -5.75
C ASN A 167 9.85 -5.32 -6.99
N CYS A 168 10.57 -4.46 -7.70
CA CYS A 168 11.40 -4.75 -8.86
C CYS A 168 10.66 -5.20 -10.13
N TYR A 169 9.32 -5.21 -10.14
CA TYR A 169 8.54 -5.68 -11.30
C TYR A 169 7.33 -4.82 -11.60
N GLY A 170 7.35 -4.12 -12.72
CA GLY A 170 6.15 -3.53 -13.34
C GLY A 170 5.43 -4.60 -14.16
N VAL A 171 4.34 -5.19 -13.65
CA VAL A 171 3.69 -6.41 -14.18
C VAL A 171 4.72 -7.53 -14.32
N SER A 172 5.21 -7.81 -15.52
CA SER A 172 6.21 -8.83 -15.85
C SER A 172 7.58 -8.25 -16.21
N THR A 173 7.70 -6.92 -16.26
CA THR A 173 8.94 -6.25 -16.66
C THR A 173 9.79 -5.94 -15.43
N GLU A 174 10.97 -6.52 -15.37
CA GLU A 174 11.96 -6.25 -14.34
C GLU A 174 12.47 -4.81 -14.46
N ILE A 175 12.57 -4.11 -13.33
CA ILE A 175 12.89 -2.67 -13.29
C ILE A 175 14.25 -2.35 -13.92
N HIS A 176 15.27 -3.22 -13.75
CA HIS A 176 16.60 -3.02 -14.30
C HIS A 176 16.67 -3.04 -15.83
N ARG A 177 15.62 -3.56 -16.51
CA ARG A 177 15.52 -3.53 -17.97
C ARG A 177 15.05 -2.19 -18.53
N VAL A 178 14.43 -1.38 -17.69
CA VAL A 178 13.78 -0.11 -18.09
C VAL A 178 14.23 1.08 -17.27
N THR A 179 15.17 0.89 -16.33
CA THR A 179 15.69 1.94 -15.46
C THR A 179 17.21 1.81 -15.35
N ASN A 180 17.92 2.90 -15.66
CA ASN A 180 19.39 2.93 -15.59
C ASN A 180 19.93 3.38 -14.23
N THR A 181 19.11 3.97 -13.36
CA THR A 181 19.50 4.38 -12.01
C THR A 181 19.45 3.18 -11.06
N PRO A 182 20.43 3.00 -10.16
CA PRO A 182 20.43 1.87 -9.22
C PRO A 182 19.27 1.93 -8.22
N HIS A 183 18.81 3.15 -7.91
CA HIS A 183 17.69 3.41 -7.02
C HIS A 183 16.74 4.43 -7.65
N LEU A 184 15.45 4.21 -7.50
CA LEU A 184 14.41 5.06 -8.09
C LEU A 184 14.32 6.41 -7.39
N ALA A 185 14.51 6.43 -6.06
CA ALA A 185 14.47 7.64 -5.26
C ALA A 185 15.59 8.64 -5.62
N SER A 186 16.71 8.19 -6.18
CA SER A 186 17.79 9.07 -6.62
C SER A 186 17.39 10.02 -7.76
N ARG A 187 16.30 9.72 -8.48
CA ARG A 187 15.72 10.64 -9.46
C ARG A 187 15.30 11.97 -8.85
N ALA A 188 15.03 12.00 -7.54
CA ALA A 188 14.68 13.21 -6.80
C ALA A 188 15.78 14.27 -6.82
N GLU A 189 17.06 13.88 -6.97
CA GLU A 189 18.20 14.80 -7.05
C GLU A 189 18.07 15.83 -8.19
N ALA A 190 17.51 15.40 -9.34
CA ALA A 190 17.30 16.27 -10.48
C ALA A 190 16.34 17.43 -10.20
N TYR A 191 15.53 17.32 -9.15
CA TYR A 191 14.53 18.31 -8.72
C TYR A 191 14.90 18.99 -7.41
N GLY A 192 16.07 18.70 -6.85
CA GLY A 192 16.50 19.20 -5.54
C GLY A 192 15.66 18.69 -4.36
N VAL A 193 15.00 17.53 -4.53
CA VAL A 193 14.14 16.91 -3.51
C VAL A 193 14.96 15.91 -2.70
N PRO A 194 14.93 15.98 -1.36
CA PRO A 194 15.57 15.00 -0.50
C PRO A 194 14.86 13.64 -0.59
N TYR A 195 15.63 12.57 -0.39
CA TYR A 195 15.12 11.22 -0.44
C TYR A 195 15.76 10.29 0.60
N ALA A 196 15.16 9.13 0.78
CA ALA A 196 15.70 8.00 1.54
C ALA A 196 15.44 6.69 0.79
N ILE A 197 16.35 5.72 0.99
CA ILE A 197 16.23 4.36 0.49
C ILE A 197 16.35 3.45 1.69
N VAL A 198 15.40 2.53 1.85
CA VAL A 198 15.26 1.70 3.05
C VAL A 198 14.97 0.23 2.70
N ASP A 199 15.37 -0.67 3.61
CA ASP A 199 14.91 -2.06 3.56
C ASP A 199 13.43 -2.13 3.91
N GLY A 200 12.58 -2.30 2.90
CA GLY A 200 11.14 -2.41 3.05
C GLY A 200 10.67 -3.66 3.80
N THR A 201 11.56 -4.61 4.11
CA THR A 201 11.27 -5.76 4.98
C THR A 201 11.46 -5.45 6.47
N ASN A 202 11.99 -4.26 6.79
CA ASN A 202 12.20 -3.78 8.16
C ASN A 202 11.23 -2.63 8.50
N PRO A 203 10.11 -2.89 9.19
CA PRO A 203 9.10 -1.86 9.44
C PRO A 203 9.61 -0.70 10.32
N THR A 204 10.61 -0.93 11.16
CA THR A 204 11.21 0.12 11.98
C THR A 204 12.00 1.12 11.13
N GLU A 205 12.79 0.63 10.18
CA GLU A 205 13.57 1.47 9.27
C GLU A 205 12.65 2.29 8.37
N VAL A 206 11.62 1.67 7.83
CA VAL A 206 10.59 2.36 7.03
C VAL A 206 9.89 3.44 7.85
N TYR A 207 9.49 3.13 9.08
CA TYR A 207 8.85 4.09 9.98
C TYR A 207 9.72 5.33 10.24
N GLU A 208 11.00 5.13 10.59
CA GLU A 208 11.90 6.26 10.87
C GLU A 208 12.14 7.14 9.64
N ALA A 209 12.29 6.53 8.45
CA ALA A 209 12.43 7.28 7.21
C ALA A 209 11.17 8.06 6.87
N MET A 210 10.00 7.42 6.98
CA MET A 210 8.71 8.08 6.73
C MET A 210 8.44 9.19 7.75
N LYS A 211 8.72 8.98 9.03
CA LYS A 211 8.58 10.01 10.06
C LYS A 211 9.42 11.24 9.71
N LYS A 212 10.70 11.04 9.36
CA LYS A 212 11.58 12.13 8.91
C LYS A 212 11.02 12.85 7.67
N ALA A 213 10.51 12.10 6.70
CA ALA A 213 9.91 12.65 5.50
C ALA A 213 8.66 13.49 5.80
N MET A 214 7.77 12.97 6.66
CA MET A 214 6.56 13.67 7.11
C MET A 214 6.90 14.97 7.87
N GLU A 215 7.88 14.94 8.77
CA GLU A 215 8.36 16.11 9.49
C GLU A 215 8.94 17.16 8.53
N HIS A 216 9.74 16.73 7.55
CA HIS A 216 10.29 17.61 6.52
C HIS A 216 9.18 18.29 5.71
N ALA A 217 8.25 17.53 5.17
CA ALA A 217 7.16 18.06 4.35
C ALA A 217 6.26 19.01 5.17
N ARG A 218 5.90 18.64 6.39
CA ARG A 218 5.08 19.44 7.32
C ARG A 218 5.74 20.75 7.72
N SER A 219 7.08 20.80 7.76
CA SER A 219 7.83 22.02 8.09
C SER A 219 7.87 23.06 6.95
N GLY A 220 7.21 22.79 5.83
CA GLY A 220 7.15 23.68 4.67
C GLY A 220 8.41 23.66 3.79
N LYS A 221 9.28 22.66 3.96
CA LYS A 221 10.53 22.52 3.17
C LYS A 221 10.32 21.84 1.81
N GLY A 222 9.07 21.52 1.47
CA GLY A 222 8.71 20.87 0.22
C GLY A 222 8.62 19.35 0.31
N PRO A 223 8.58 18.67 -0.83
CA PRO A 223 8.35 17.23 -0.87
C PRO A 223 9.55 16.40 -0.39
N TYR A 224 9.28 15.13 -0.11
CA TYR A 224 10.28 14.12 0.21
C TYR A 224 9.96 12.81 -0.51
N LEU A 225 10.97 12.06 -0.93
CA LEU A 225 10.81 10.76 -1.60
C LEU A 225 11.38 9.64 -0.72
N VAL A 226 10.60 8.59 -0.47
CA VAL A 226 11.06 7.39 0.27
C VAL A 226 10.88 6.18 -0.63
N GLU A 227 11.96 5.45 -0.87
CA GLU A 227 11.94 4.17 -1.59
C GLU A 227 12.16 3.03 -0.60
N ALA A 228 11.18 2.13 -0.52
CA ALA A 228 11.26 0.89 0.24
C ALA A 228 11.45 -0.28 -0.74
N THR A 229 12.57 -0.98 -0.63
CA THR A 229 12.79 -2.22 -1.39
C THR A 229 12.01 -3.35 -0.75
N VAL A 230 11.09 -3.92 -1.50
CA VAL A 230 10.16 -4.95 -1.03
C VAL A 230 10.13 -6.14 -2.00
N TYR A 231 9.38 -7.17 -1.64
CA TYR A 231 9.15 -8.34 -2.50
C TYR A 231 7.66 -8.50 -2.76
N ARG A 232 7.34 -9.03 -3.93
CA ARG A 232 5.98 -9.44 -4.29
C ARG A 232 5.95 -10.96 -4.40
N TYR A 233 5.32 -11.65 -3.43
CA TYR A 233 5.34 -13.12 -3.41
C TYR A 233 4.44 -13.73 -4.47
N GLN A 234 3.28 -13.17 -4.66
CA GLN A 234 2.34 -13.60 -5.70
C GLN A 234 2.71 -13.00 -7.07
N GLY A 235 2.03 -13.42 -8.13
CA GLY A 235 2.10 -12.78 -9.43
C GLY A 235 1.63 -11.32 -9.40
N HIS A 236 1.49 -10.69 -10.54
CA HIS A 236 0.96 -9.33 -10.60
C HIS A 236 -0.47 -9.27 -10.03
N TYR A 237 -1.29 -10.26 -10.31
CA TYR A 237 -2.61 -10.52 -9.73
C TYR A 237 -2.76 -12.02 -9.41
N CYS A 238 -3.81 -12.41 -8.71
CA CYS A 238 -4.01 -13.80 -8.25
C CYS A 238 -4.01 -14.86 -9.36
N GLY A 239 -4.36 -14.51 -10.59
CA GLY A 239 -4.35 -15.41 -11.75
C GLY A 239 -3.03 -15.43 -12.53
N ASP A 240 -2.03 -14.65 -12.13
CA ASP A 240 -0.74 -14.57 -12.81
C ASP A 240 0.20 -15.65 -12.29
N PRO A 241 0.64 -16.62 -13.13
CA PRO A 241 1.54 -17.70 -12.71
C PRO A 241 2.98 -17.25 -12.48
N ALA A 242 3.33 -15.99 -12.76
CA ALA A 242 4.62 -15.35 -12.52
C ALA A 242 5.83 -16.10 -13.11
N VAL A 243 5.66 -16.78 -14.24
CA VAL A 243 6.73 -17.57 -14.93
C VAL A 243 7.91 -16.72 -15.39
N TYR A 244 7.77 -15.41 -15.42
CA TYR A 244 8.81 -14.44 -15.79
C TYR A 244 9.82 -14.18 -14.66
N ARG A 245 9.54 -14.60 -13.42
CA ARG A 245 10.42 -14.40 -12.27
C ARG A 245 11.37 -15.59 -12.10
N PRO A 246 12.69 -15.36 -11.91
CA PRO A 246 13.64 -16.41 -11.54
C PRO A 246 13.24 -17.06 -10.21
N LYS A 247 13.58 -18.35 -10.03
CA LYS A 247 13.33 -19.06 -8.76
C LYS A 247 14.10 -18.43 -7.61
N GLU A 248 15.31 -17.99 -7.87
CA GLU A 248 16.21 -17.34 -6.92
C GLU A 248 15.58 -16.06 -6.32
N TYR A 249 14.76 -15.35 -7.09
CA TYR A 249 14.01 -14.20 -6.57
C TYR A 249 13.07 -14.62 -5.43
N MET A 250 12.34 -15.71 -5.61
CA MET A 250 11.40 -16.19 -4.60
C MET A 250 12.09 -16.79 -3.37
N GLU A 251 13.19 -17.52 -3.59
CA GLU A 251 14.01 -18.05 -2.50
C GLU A 251 14.53 -16.90 -1.63
N HIS A 252 15.12 -15.89 -2.26
CA HIS A 252 15.60 -14.69 -1.56
C HIS A 252 14.47 -13.90 -0.87
N ALA A 253 13.31 -13.78 -1.51
CA ALA A 253 12.15 -13.11 -0.93
C ALA A 253 11.67 -13.79 0.36
N LEU A 254 11.58 -15.13 0.35
CA LEU A 254 11.13 -15.91 1.50
C LEU A 254 12.15 -15.88 2.65
N GLU A 255 13.45 -15.93 2.36
CA GLU A 255 14.50 -15.77 3.37
C GLU A 255 14.46 -14.40 4.05
N ASN A 256 13.98 -13.39 3.33
CA ASN A 256 13.86 -12.00 3.79
C ASN A 256 12.44 -11.60 4.22
N ASP A 257 11.57 -12.55 4.52
CA ASP A 257 10.22 -12.27 4.98
C ASP A 257 10.22 -11.35 6.21
N GLY A 258 9.57 -10.18 6.09
CA GLY A 258 9.56 -9.16 7.13
C GLY A 258 8.87 -9.61 8.41
N ILE A 259 7.81 -10.42 8.32
CA ILE A 259 7.10 -10.96 9.50
C ILE A 259 8.01 -11.91 10.25
N MET A 260 8.69 -12.82 9.54
CA MET A 260 9.63 -13.76 10.15
C MET A 260 10.82 -13.04 10.79
N LYS A 261 11.40 -12.04 10.09
CA LYS A 261 12.53 -11.24 10.61
C LYS A 261 12.14 -10.49 11.88
N LEU A 262 10.97 -9.82 11.86
CA LEU A 262 10.47 -9.10 13.02
C LEU A 262 10.11 -10.04 14.17
N GLY A 263 9.48 -11.18 13.90
CA GLY A 263 9.17 -12.20 14.91
C GLY A 263 10.41 -12.68 15.63
N LYS A 264 11.45 -13.06 14.90
CA LYS A 264 12.76 -13.45 15.49
C LYS A 264 13.37 -12.34 16.36
N ARG A 265 13.27 -11.08 15.90
CA ARG A 265 13.77 -9.93 16.67
C ARG A 265 12.97 -9.69 17.96
N LEU A 266 11.65 -9.85 17.92
CA LEU A 266 10.78 -9.72 19.09
C LEU A 266 11.09 -10.80 20.14
N LEU A 267 11.26 -12.05 19.73
CA LEU A 267 11.68 -13.15 20.60
C LEU A 267 13.04 -12.84 21.27
N ALA A 268 14.00 -12.32 20.50
CA ALA A 268 15.30 -11.92 21.04
C ALA A 268 15.21 -10.74 22.03
N LEU A 269 14.17 -9.91 21.93
CA LEU A 269 13.87 -8.79 22.82
C LEU A 269 13.02 -9.19 24.05
N GLY A 270 12.67 -10.47 24.18
CA GLY A 270 11.96 -11.01 25.33
C GLY A 270 10.46 -11.27 25.16
N ALA A 271 9.93 -11.09 23.96
CA ALA A 271 8.59 -11.58 23.65
C ALA A 271 8.57 -13.11 23.66
N THR A 272 7.40 -13.71 23.90
CA THR A 272 7.23 -15.16 23.86
C THR A 272 6.64 -15.62 22.52
N GLN A 273 6.86 -16.88 22.16
CA GLN A 273 6.22 -17.45 20.98
C GLN A 273 4.69 -17.45 21.13
N GLU A 274 4.19 -17.68 22.34
CA GLU A 274 2.76 -17.67 22.67
C GLU A 274 2.11 -16.31 22.33
N GLU A 275 2.77 -15.20 22.68
CA GLU A 275 2.30 -13.84 22.33
C GLU A 275 2.22 -13.62 20.81
N LEU A 276 3.17 -14.17 20.04
CA LEU A 276 3.15 -14.07 18.58
C LEU A 276 2.05 -14.96 17.97
N ASP A 277 1.85 -16.15 18.53
CA ASP A 277 0.82 -17.10 18.10
C ASP A 277 -0.58 -16.55 18.40
N GLU A 278 -0.79 -15.90 19.56
CA GLU A 278 -2.04 -15.21 19.89
C GLU A 278 -2.39 -14.11 18.90
N ILE A 279 -1.40 -13.30 18.48
CA ILE A 279 -1.59 -12.25 17.45
C ILE A 279 -2.04 -12.90 16.14
N THR A 280 -1.40 -13.98 15.75
CA THR A 280 -1.71 -14.68 14.49
C THR A 280 -3.12 -15.31 14.55
N ALA A 281 -3.46 -15.94 15.65
CA ALA A 281 -4.78 -16.53 15.86
C ALA A 281 -5.90 -15.47 15.88
N ALA A 282 -5.65 -14.31 16.51
CA ALA A 282 -6.59 -13.19 16.54
C ALA A 282 -6.83 -12.62 15.14
N ALA A 283 -5.76 -12.46 14.33
CA ALA A 283 -5.89 -11.99 12.96
C ALA A 283 -6.67 -12.99 12.08
N ASP A 284 -6.40 -14.29 12.20
CA ASP A 284 -7.16 -15.31 11.45
C ASP A 284 -8.65 -15.32 11.83
N ALA A 285 -8.96 -15.22 13.11
CA ALA A 285 -10.34 -15.10 13.57
C ALA A 285 -11.04 -13.85 13.02
N GLU A 286 -10.38 -12.68 13.09
CA GLU A 286 -10.88 -11.40 12.54
C GLU A 286 -11.17 -11.51 11.03
N MET A 287 -10.24 -12.06 10.25
CA MET A 287 -10.40 -12.17 8.80
C MET A 287 -11.42 -13.26 8.41
N THR A 288 -11.52 -14.32 9.18
CA THR A 288 -12.58 -15.33 9.02
C THR A 288 -13.97 -14.70 9.22
N GLU A 289 -14.16 -13.87 10.25
CA GLU A 289 -15.40 -13.13 10.46
C GLU A 289 -15.65 -12.09 9.35
N ALA A 290 -14.60 -11.47 8.80
CA ALA A 290 -14.75 -10.55 7.67
C ALA A 290 -15.29 -11.27 6.42
N VAL A 291 -14.80 -12.47 6.12
CA VAL A 291 -15.32 -13.29 5.02
C VAL A 291 -16.78 -13.70 5.26
N LYS A 292 -17.13 -14.13 6.49
CA LYS A 292 -18.52 -14.48 6.84
C LYS A 292 -19.45 -13.26 6.67
N PHE A 293 -19.03 -12.11 7.17
CA PHE A 293 -19.76 -10.85 7.00
C PHE A 293 -19.98 -10.52 5.52
N ALA A 294 -18.93 -10.54 4.72
CA ALA A 294 -19.03 -10.26 3.28
C ALA A 294 -20.01 -11.20 2.56
N ARG A 295 -19.96 -12.49 2.88
CA ARG A 295 -20.87 -13.50 2.28
C ARG A 295 -22.34 -13.31 2.66
N ALA A 296 -22.61 -12.83 3.85
CA ALA A 296 -23.98 -12.65 4.36
C ALA A 296 -24.66 -11.38 3.82
N ASN A 297 -23.91 -10.43 3.25
CA ASN A 297 -24.43 -9.16 2.79
C ASN A 297 -24.91 -9.22 1.32
N GLU A 298 -25.75 -8.23 0.97
CA GLU A 298 -26.33 -8.12 -0.37
C GLU A 298 -25.28 -7.70 -1.40
N LEU A 299 -25.39 -8.26 -2.61
CA LEU A 299 -24.64 -7.79 -3.78
C LEU A 299 -25.04 -6.36 -4.14
N VAL A 300 -24.13 -5.64 -4.78
CA VAL A 300 -24.48 -4.38 -5.44
C VAL A 300 -25.51 -4.66 -6.53
N ASP A 301 -26.52 -3.79 -6.65
CA ASP A 301 -27.45 -3.84 -7.76
C ASP A 301 -26.68 -3.59 -9.08
N GLU A 302 -27.27 -3.99 -10.23
CA GLU A 302 -26.62 -3.82 -11.53
C GLU A 302 -25.99 -2.42 -11.66
N ILE A 303 -24.71 -2.39 -12.00
CA ILE A 303 -23.92 -1.15 -12.08
C ILE A 303 -24.46 -0.24 -13.20
N PHE A 304 -25.21 -0.81 -14.15
CA PHE A 304 -25.86 -0.13 -15.26
C PHE A 304 -27.34 -0.55 -15.33
N SER A 305 -28.19 0.02 -14.47
CA SER A 305 -29.60 0.03 -14.81
C SER A 305 -29.81 1.07 -15.94
N ALA A 306 -30.63 0.75 -16.92
CA ALA A 306 -30.97 1.64 -18.04
C ALA A 306 -31.52 3.02 -17.57
N ASP A 307 -31.84 3.16 -16.29
CA ASP A 307 -32.38 4.36 -15.67
C ASP A 307 -31.29 5.39 -15.29
N HIS A 308 -30.00 5.10 -15.57
CA HIS A 308 -28.86 5.99 -15.29
C HIS A 308 -28.05 6.36 -16.54
N LEU A 309 -28.56 6.07 -17.73
CA LEU A 309 -28.15 6.57 -19.02
C LEU A 309 -29.19 7.58 -19.52
#